data_cc05e289b18a6c86533cb3819afc3996
#
_entry.id   cc05e289b18a6c86533cb3819afc3996
#
_cell.length_a   1.000
_cell.length_b   1.000
_cell.length_c   1.000
_cell.angle_alpha   90.00
_cell.angle_beta   90.00
_cell.angle_gamma   90.00
#
_symmetry.space_group_name_H-M   'P 1'
#
loop_
_entity.id
_entity.type
_entity.pdbx_description
1 polymer ?
#
loop_
_entity_poly.entity_id
_entity_poly.type
_entity_poly.pdbx_seq_one_letter_code
_entity_poly.pdbx_strand_id
1 'polypeptide(L)'
;MKLHKKIVAVCVTAGLLTAVAAEPVKVIFDTDMLTDFDDVGALACLHALADAGECEILATVSSTRGNASVGAVEVINSYYGRPDIPVGAPKGMGVMGAYAGAATKVDPSCPLGEKNGGDGGHYKYRKLLADYPGWYRHADADDAPDANEVYRRVLAAQPDGSVTICSVGFLTNMRRLLETKGDAISPLDGKALVAKKVKLWVAMACQYPSGKEYNSMFDAESSSIALENWPTPVVFSDFQYGRDCFAGRAVAEAADMGRTPVRDVFAGNIPSREEVRSNSAKFLQHHFGMGGRAAWDETAVLVAVRGIEPYFNAERGTYRMVGDDGANEWAPDAENGPHLRITEKLSKAEVGRVIDELILRKPKSRSVSTDKK
;
A
#
# COMPACT_ATOMS: atom_id res chain seq x y z
N MET A 1 -73.51 -39.10 3.15
CA MET A 1 -72.34 -38.78 2.20
C MET A 1 -71.38 -37.90 2.99
N LYS A 2 -70.28 -38.49 3.52
CA LYS A 2 -69.26 -37.75 4.33
C LYS A 2 -68.12 -37.44 3.47
N LEU A 3 -67.84 -36.13 3.25
CA LEU A 3 -66.73 -35.60 2.46
C LEU A 3 -65.47 -35.55 3.32
N HIS A 4 -64.48 -36.36 3.02
CA HIS A 4 -63.16 -36.33 3.69
C HIS A 4 -62.26 -35.24 3.00
N LYS A 5 -61.95 -34.15 3.74
CA LYS A 5 -60.94 -33.17 3.35
C LYS A 5 -59.58 -33.77 3.62
N LYS A 6 -58.82 -34.02 2.56
CA LYS A 6 -57.37 -34.33 2.66
C LYS A 6 -56.59 -33.01 2.82
N ILE A 7 -55.94 -32.88 3.97
CA ILE A 7 -54.96 -31.79 4.21
C ILE A 7 -53.62 -32.25 3.63
N VAL A 8 -53.14 -31.55 2.62
CA VAL A 8 -51.79 -31.73 2.09
C VAL A 8 -50.85 -30.79 2.86
N ALA A 9 -50.01 -31.36 3.71
CA ALA A 9 -48.96 -30.60 4.38
C ALA A 9 -47.81 -30.35 3.39
N VAL A 10 -47.59 -29.10 3.03
CA VAL A 10 -46.41 -28.68 2.24
C VAL A 10 -45.29 -28.45 3.23
N CYS A 11 -44.32 -29.37 3.26
CA CYS A 11 -43.04 -29.14 3.98
C CYS A 11 -42.22 -28.17 3.19
N VAL A 12 -42.11 -26.91 3.65
CA VAL A 12 -41.13 -25.94 3.17
C VAL A 12 -39.79 -26.26 3.86
N THR A 13 -38.90 -26.94 3.16
CA THR A 13 -37.51 -27.07 3.57
C THR A 13 -36.84 -25.73 3.38
N ALA A 14 -36.59 -24.99 4.46
CA ALA A 14 -35.74 -23.82 4.47
C ALA A 14 -34.30 -24.29 4.20
N GLY A 15 -33.86 -24.18 2.95
CA GLY A 15 -32.46 -24.35 2.59
C GLY A 15 -31.64 -23.24 3.24
N LEU A 16 -30.81 -23.57 4.21
CA LEU A 16 -29.75 -22.68 4.68
C LEU A 16 -28.76 -22.44 3.50
N LEU A 17 -28.90 -21.31 2.84
CA LEU A 17 -27.86 -20.79 1.99
C LEU A 17 -26.68 -20.39 2.92
N THR A 18 -25.75 -21.29 3.11
CA THR A 18 -24.44 -20.92 3.67
C THR A 18 -23.78 -20.00 2.65
N ALA A 19 -23.74 -18.71 2.95
CA ALA A 19 -22.91 -17.79 2.19
C ALA A 19 -21.47 -18.32 2.31
N VAL A 20 -20.93 -18.84 1.21
CA VAL A 20 -19.50 -19.17 1.11
C VAL A 20 -18.79 -17.83 1.26
N ALA A 21 -18.09 -17.64 2.37
CA ALA A 21 -17.23 -16.46 2.53
C ALA A 21 -16.24 -16.44 1.35
N ALA A 22 -16.11 -15.29 0.71
CA ALA A 22 -15.12 -15.12 -0.36
C ALA A 22 -13.74 -15.46 0.21
N GLU A 23 -12.91 -16.15 -0.59
CA GLU A 23 -11.53 -16.43 -0.18
C GLU A 23 -10.77 -15.10 0.05
N PRO A 24 -9.94 -15.01 1.12
CA PRO A 24 -9.14 -13.82 1.38
C PRO A 24 -8.24 -13.47 0.19
N VAL A 25 -8.17 -12.20 -0.17
CA VAL A 25 -7.28 -11.73 -1.22
C VAL A 25 -5.83 -11.87 -0.76
N LYS A 26 -4.99 -12.51 -1.56
CA LYS A 26 -3.57 -12.71 -1.28
C LYS A 26 -2.77 -11.50 -1.73
N VAL A 27 -2.16 -10.77 -0.79
CA VAL A 27 -1.54 -9.47 -1.06
C VAL A 27 -0.04 -9.50 -0.75
N ILE A 28 0.77 -9.05 -1.71
CA ILE A 28 2.13 -8.56 -1.45
C ILE A 28 2.03 -7.03 -1.40
N PHE A 29 2.46 -6.43 -0.29
CA PHE A 29 2.51 -4.99 -0.10
C PHE A 29 3.93 -4.48 -0.31
N ASP A 30 4.09 -3.47 -1.17
CA ASP A 30 5.38 -2.87 -1.53
C ASP A 30 5.32 -1.37 -1.27
N THR A 31 6.21 -0.85 -0.43
CA THR A 31 6.15 0.50 0.16
C THR A 31 7.52 1.15 0.16
N ASP A 32 7.60 2.45 0.04
CA ASP A 32 8.86 3.16 0.21
C ASP A 32 9.04 3.80 1.59
N MET A 33 8.05 3.70 2.46
CA MET A 33 8.04 4.13 3.88
C MET A 33 9.30 4.95 4.26
N LEU A 34 9.40 6.14 3.67
CA LEU A 34 10.63 6.93 3.64
C LEU A 34 10.42 8.39 4.02
N THR A 35 9.68 9.14 3.21
CA THR A 35 9.57 10.61 3.32
C THR A 35 8.28 11.06 3.94
N ASP A 36 7.25 10.31 3.82
CA ASP A 36 5.92 10.55 4.37
C ASP A 36 5.43 9.36 5.20
N PHE A 37 4.17 9.31 5.51
CA PHE A 37 3.68 8.35 6.51
C PHE A 37 2.29 7.80 6.22
N ASP A 38 1.70 8.10 5.09
CA ASP A 38 0.48 7.42 4.64
C ASP A 38 0.73 5.93 4.35
N ASP A 39 1.96 5.53 4.04
CA ASP A 39 2.40 4.13 4.07
C ASP A 39 2.04 3.42 5.38
N VAL A 40 2.23 4.08 6.54
CA VAL A 40 1.86 3.51 7.84
C VAL A 40 0.36 3.34 7.95
N GLY A 41 -0.41 4.28 7.42
CA GLY A 41 -1.87 4.20 7.32
C GLY A 41 -2.30 3.05 6.41
N ALA A 42 -1.68 2.94 5.25
CA ALA A 42 -1.94 1.88 4.28
C ALA A 42 -1.66 0.49 4.86
N LEU A 43 -0.51 0.31 5.50
CA LEU A 43 -0.17 -0.96 6.15
C LEU A 43 -1.10 -1.27 7.33
N ALA A 44 -1.51 -0.25 8.11
CA ALA A 44 -2.51 -0.41 9.17
C ALA A 44 -3.88 -0.84 8.60
N CYS A 45 -4.34 -0.21 7.51
CA CYS A 45 -5.54 -0.63 6.80
C CYS A 45 -5.46 -2.09 6.32
N LEU A 46 -4.34 -2.47 5.74
CA LEU A 46 -4.12 -3.83 5.24
C LEU A 46 -4.18 -4.85 6.38
N HIS A 47 -3.55 -4.56 7.53
CA HIS A 47 -3.66 -5.42 8.71
C HIS A 47 -5.08 -5.50 9.28
N ALA A 48 -5.80 -4.38 9.31
CA ALA A 48 -7.19 -4.35 9.76
C ALA A 48 -8.11 -5.20 8.86
N LEU A 49 -7.88 -5.16 7.56
CA LEU A 49 -8.57 -6.00 6.57
C LEU A 49 -8.20 -7.49 6.73
N ALA A 50 -6.92 -7.78 7.00
CA ALA A 50 -6.48 -9.13 7.30
C ALA A 50 -7.07 -9.67 8.61
N ASP A 51 -7.24 -8.83 9.63
CA ASP A 51 -7.94 -9.19 10.86
C ASP A 51 -9.45 -9.43 10.64
N ALA A 52 -10.03 -8.78 9.65
CA ALA A 52 -11.41 -9.04 9.21
C ALA A 52 -11.54 -10.32 8.37
N GLY A 53 -10.45 -10.93 7.94
CA GLY A 53 -10.44 -12.10 7.06
C GLY A 53 -10.63 -11.76 5.57
N GLU A 54 -10.51 -10.47 5.20
CA GLU A 54 -10.69 -10.02 3.83
C GLU A 54 -9.43 -10.24 2.97
N CYS A 55 -8.25 -10.29 3.59
CA CYS A 55 -7.00 -10.58 2.88
C CYS A 55 -6.02 -11.41 3.71
N GLU A 56 -5.04 -12.00 3.02
CA GLU A 56 -3.84 -12.63 3.56
C GLU A 56 -2.63 -11.83 3.10
N ILE A 57 -1.82 -11.33 4.05
CA ILE A 57 -0.59 -10.58 3.74
C ILE A 57 0.53 -11.59 3.55
N LEU A 58 0.96 -11.77 2.31
CA LEU A 58 1.98 -12.74 1.94
C LEU A 58 3.40 -12.24 2.19
N ALA A 59 3.64 -10.96 1.98
CA ALA A 59 4.89 -10.27 2.24
C ALA A 59 4.66 -8.76 2.32
N THR A 60 5.59 -8.08 3.01
CA THR A 60 5.69 -6.60 3.04
C THR A 60 7.12 -6.23 2.68
N VAL A 61 7.32 -5.64 1.51
CA VAL A 61 8.66 -5.33 0.97
C VAL A 61 8.86 -3.83 0.86
N SER A 62 10.09 -3.38 1.09
CA SER A 62 10.48 -2.01 0.83
C SER A 62 10.92 -1.85 -0.62
N SER A 63 10.52 -0.75 -1.27
CA SER A 63 11.00 -0.34 -2.59
C SER A 63 12.15 0.65 -2.53
N THR A 64 12.57 1.03 -1.33
CA THR A 64 13.68 1.95 -1.10
C THR A 64 14.83 1.28 -0.38
N ARG A 65 16.05 1.79 -0.61
CA ARG A 65 17.22 1.51 0.22
C ARG A 65 17.40 2.53 1.34
N GLY A 66 16.40 3.38 1.56
CA GLY A 66 16.40 4.38 2.62
C GLY A 66 16.45 3.77 4.01
N ASN A 67 17.07 4.51 4.91
CA ASN A 67 17.27 4.11 6.30
C ASN A 67 15.96 3.92 7.06
N ALA A 68 15.90 2.87 7.86
CA ALA A 68 14.79 2.53 8.76
C ALA A 68 13.46 2.13 8.08
N SER A 69 13.35 2.11 6.75
CA SER A 69 12.13 1.72 6.04
C SER A 69 11.68 0.30 6.40
N VAL A 70 12.57 -0.67 6.24
CA VAL A 70 12.28 -2.08 6.53
C VAL A 70 11.93 -2.26 8.00
N GLY A 71 12.72 -1.65 8.90
CA GLY A 71 12.46 -1.74 10.34
C GLY A 71 11.11 -1.13 10.73
N ALA A 72 10.70 -0.04 10.09
CA ALA A 72 9.39 0.56 10.32
C ALA A 72 8.25 -0.38 9.88
N VAL A 73 8.39 -1.02 8.73
CA VAL A 73 7.46 -2.07 8.26
C VAL A 73 7.35 -3.19 9.29
N GLU A 74 8.49 -3.71 9.79
CA GLU A 74 8.50 -4.79 10.79
C GLU A 74 7.89 -4.35 12.14
N VAL A 75 8.09 -3.10 12.57
CA VAL A 75 7.45 -2.56 13.77
C VAL A 75 5.92 -2.58 13.62
N ILE A 76 5.40 -2.15 12.47
CA ILE A 76 3.95 -2.17 12.22
C ILE A 76 3.44 -3.62 12.14
N ASN A 77 4.11 -4.50 11.41
CA ASN A 77 3.76 -5.93 11.35
C ASN A 77 3.70 -6.54 12.76
N SER A 78 4.70 -6.26 13.60
CA SER A 78 4.79 -6.75 14.98
C SER A 78 3.65 -6.21 15.85
N TYR A 79 3.29 -4.93 15.70
CA TYR A 79 2.14 -4.34 16.40
C TYR A 79 0.85 -5.10 16.11
N TYR A 80 0.64 -5.51 14.88
CA TYR A 80 -0.52 -6.31 14.48
C TYR A 80 -0.36 -7.82 14.75
N GLY A 81 0.67 -8.24 15.50
CA GLY A 81 0.90 -9.63 15.87
C GLY A 81 1.31 -10.52 14.70
N ARG A 82 1.97 -9.96 13.69
CA ARG A 82 2.45 -10.67 12.49
C ARG A 82 3.95 -10.41 12.22
N PRO A 83 4.83 -10.64 13.20
CA PRO A 83 6.27 -10.36 13.05
C PRO A 83 6.95 -11.26 12.01
N ASP A 84 6.31 -12.36 11.61
CA ASP A 84 6.90 -13.35 10.71
C ASP A 84 6.49 -13.16 9.24
N ILE A 85 5.76 -12.09 8.90
CA ILE A 85 5.53 -11.74 7.49
C ILE A 85 6.89 -11.54 6.81
N PRO A 86 7.16 -12.20 5.67
CA PRO A 86 8.39 -12.00 4.91
C PRO A 86 8.60 -10.53 4.57
N VAL A 87 9.82 -10.03 4.81
CA VAL A 87 10.24 -8.67 4.46
C VAL A 87 11.44 -8.71 3.54
N GLY A 88 11.63 -7.66 2.76
CA GLY A 88 12.78 -7.50 1.89
C GLY A 88 12.98 -6.07 1.45
N ALA A 89 14.15 -5.78 0.90
CA ALA A 89 14.49 -4.47 0.33
C ALA A 89 15.38 -4.63 -0.92
N PRO A 90 15.40 -3.64 -1.84
CA PRO A 90 16.22 -3.73 -3.03
C PRO A 90 17.71 -3.75 -2.68
N LYS A 91 18.49 -4.56 -3.40
CA LYS A 91 19.95 -4.65 -3.27
C LYS A 91 20.65 -4.09 -4.51
N GLY A 92 21.74 -3.39 -4.30
CA GLY A 92 22.54 -2.79 -5.38
C GLY A 92 21.84 -1.61 -6.05
N MET A 93 20.79 -1.85 -6.82
CA MET A 93 19.94 -0.83 -7.45
C MET A 93 18.83 -0.43 -6.47
N GLY A 94 18.41 0.82 -6.52
CA GLY A 94 17.24 1.31 -5.78
C GLY A 94 17.46 2.72 -5.23
N VAL A 95 16.35 3.40 -4.97
CA VAL A 95 16.38 4.75 -4.41
C VAL A 95 16.93 4.70 -2.99
N MET A 96 18.02 5.44 -2.75
CA MET A 96 18.74 5.48 -1.46
C MET A 96 18.10 6.39 -0.42
N GLY A 97 17.01 6.96 -0.74
CA GLY A 97 16.37 8.06 -0.05
C GLY A 97 16.12 9.13 -1.08
N ALA A 98 14.92 9.64 -1.10
CA ALA A 98 14.52 10.67 -2.05
C ALA A 98 15.48 11.86 -2.09
N TYR A 99 16.33 11.97 -1.11
CA TYR A 99 17.21 13.11 -0.92
C TYR A 99 18.72 12.78 -1.02
N ALA A 100 19.13 11.53 -0.89
CA ALA A 100 20.56 11.19 -0.91
C ALA A 100 21.19 11.24 -2.31
N GLY A 101 20.42 10.93 -3.37
CA GLY A 101 20.87 11.09 -4.77
C GLY A 101 20.35 12.36 -5.44
N ALA A 102 19.31 12.97 -4.87
CA ALA A 102 18.67 14.19 -5.34
C ALA A 102 19.03 15.42 -4.50
N ALA A 103 20.04 15.35 -3.65
CA ALA A 103 20.51 16.48 -2.84
C ALA A 103 20.76 17.77 -3.64
N THR A 104 20.87 17.65 -4.96
CA THR A 104 20.98 18.77 -5.89
C THR A 104 19.65 19.24 -6.50
N LYS A 105 18.52 18.54 -6.24
CA LYS A 105 17.21 18.83 -6.85
C LYS A 105 16.05 18.94 -5.86
N VAL A 106 16.33 18.89 -4.57
CA VAL A 106 15.28 19.03 -3.54
C VAL A 106 14.74 20.46 -3.57
N ASP A 107 13.41 20.59 -3.65
CA ASP A 107 12.75 21.85 -3.40
C ASP A 107 13.05 22.26 -1.95
N PRO A 108 13.85 23.33 -1.72
CA PRO A 108 14.18 23.80 -0.38
C PRO A 108 12.95 24.28 0.43
N SER A 109 11.79 24.40 -0.22
CA SER A 109 10.53 24.67 0.45
C SER A 109 9.83 23.40 0.96
N CYS A 110 10.33 22.20 0.64
CA CYS A 110 9.83 20.94 1.18
C CYS A 110 10.40 20.74 2.60
N PRO A 111 9.62 20.93 3.66
CA PRO A 111 10.12 20.84 5.03
C PRO A 111 10.51 19.43 5.46
N LEU A 112 10.23 18.43 4.63
CA LEU A 112 10.45 17.01 4.93
C LEU A 112 11.89 16.53 4.73
N GLY A 113 12.70 17.24 3.92
CA GLY A 113 14.03 16.74 3.53
C GLY A 113 15.17 17.09 4.47
N GLU A 114 15.48 18.36 4.61
CA GLU A 114 16.75 18.80 5.21
C GLU A 114 16.72 18.96 6.72
N LYS A 115 15.66 19.51 7.28
CA LYS A 115 15.60 19.80 8.73
C LYS A 115 15.59 18.56 9.61
N ASN A 116 15.31 17.41 9.03
CA ASN A 116 15.04 16.17 9.73
C ASN A 116 16.06 15.05 9.50
N GLY A 117 17.19 15.33 8.85
CA GLY A 117 18.26 14.34 8.70
C GLY A 117 17.92 13.22 7.71
N GLY A 118 17.15 13.51 6.68
CA GLY A 118 16.90 12.60 5.56
C GLY A 118 15.79 11.55 5.76
N ASP A 119 15.12 11.53 6.91
CA ASP A 119 14.02 10.59 7.16
C ASP A 119 12.64 11.24 6.98
N GLY A 120 12.54 12.31 6.28
CA GLY A 120 11.33 12.88 5.72
C GLY A 120 10.17 13.26 6.63
N GLY A 121 10.08 12.84 7.86
CA GLY A 121 8.95 13.11 8.75
C GLY A 121 9.33 13.85 10.04
N HIS A 122 8.39 14.52 10.67
CA HIS A 122 8.58 15.06 12.02
C HIS A 122 8.73 13.94 13.05
N TYR A 123 7.93 12.88 12.92
CA TYR A 123 8.11 11.62 13.64
C TYR A 123 8.79 10.62 12.70
N LYS A 124 10.11 10.60 12.73
CA LYS A 124 10.96 9.84 11.82
C LYS A 124 10.91 8.35 12.09
N TYR A 125 11.11 7.54 11.05
CA TYR A 125 11.16 6.08 11.18
C TYR A 125 12.29 5.61 12.10
N ARG A 126 13.47 6.28 12.12
CA ARG A 126 14.51 6.01 13.11
C ARG A 126 14.02 6.24 14.55
N LYS A 127 13.18 7.26 14.78
CA LYS A 127 12.54 7.46 16.07
C LYS A 127 11.53 6.35 16.38
N LEU A 128 10.79 5.90 15.38
CA LEU A 128 9.88 4.76 15.55
C LEU A 128 10.65 3.51 16.00
N LEU A 129 11.78 3.20 15.36
CA LEU A 129 12.62 2.07 15.76
C LEU A 129 13.16 2.25 17.20
N ALA A 130 13.57 3.46 17.56
CA ALA A 130 14.06 3.77 18.90
C ALA A 130 12.96 3.66 19.97
N ASP A 131 11.71 4.02 19.65
CA ASP A 131 10.58 3.97 20.56
C ASP A 131 10.01 2.53 20.72
N TYR A 132 10.24 1.65 19.73
CA TYR A 132 9.77 0.27 19.72
C TYR A 132 10.92 -0.74 19.53
N PRO A 133 11.92 -0.75 20.42
CA PRO A 133 13.07 -1.67 20.32
C PRO A 133 12.62 -3.12 20.47
N GLY A 134 13.19 -4.01 19.65
CA GLY A 134 12.88 -5.43 19.67
C GLY A 134 11.61 -5.84 18.88
N TRP A 135 10.97 -4.88 18.20
CA TRP A 135 9.82 -5.13 17.32
C TRP A 135 10.23 -5.29 15.85
N TYR A 136 11.50 -5.19 15.56
CA TYR A 136 12.07 -5.38 14.23
C TYR A 136 13.34 -6.22 14.31
N ARG A 137 13.69 -6.87 13.20
CA ARG A 137 14.89 -7.68 13.02
C ARG A 137 15.91 -6.99 12.13
N HIS A 138 15.44 -6.23 11.17
CA HIS A 138 16.24 -5.54 10.16
C HIS A 138 16.05 -4.03 10.32
N ALA A 139 17.09 -3.32 10.74
CA ALA A 139 17.00 -1.87 10.91
C ALA A 139 16.98 -1.14 9.57
N ASP A 140 17.81 -1.59 8.64
CA ASP A 140 18.07 -0.95 7.36
C ASP A 140 17.93 -1.94 6.19
N ALA A 141 17.84 -1.41 4.97
CA ALA A 141 17.69 -2.21 3.76
C ALA A 141 18.85 -3.20 3.54
N ASP A 142 20.05 -2.85 3.96
CA ASP A 142 21.23 -3.71 3.78
C ASP A 142 21.20 -4.96 4.68
N ASP A 143 20.50 -4.89 5.82
CA ASP A 143 20.32 -6.02 6.74
C ASP A 143 19.22 -6.99 6.26
N ALA A 144 18.24 -6.51 5.50
CA ALA A 144 17.08 -7.28 5.08
C ALA A 144 17.41 -8.24 3.90
N PRO A 145 16.60 -9.28 3.65
CA PRO A 145 16.66 -10.07 2.43
C PRO A 145 16.45 -9.23 1.15
N ASP A 146 16.93 -9.74 0.01
CA ASP A 146 16.63 -9.10 -1.29
C ASP A 146 15.12 -9.17 -1.60
N ALA A 147 14.52 -8.02 -1.91
CA ALA A 147 13.11 -7.92 -2.25
C ALA A 147 12.72 -8.87 -3.40
N ASN A 148 13.57 -9.02 -4.42
CA ASN A 148 13.28 -9.91 -5.54
C ASN A 148 13.28 -11.39 -5.13
N GLU A 149 14.17 -11.78 -4.23
CA GLU A 149 14.16 -13.15 -3.71
C GLU A 149 12.87 -13.41 -2.92
N VAL A 150 12.42 -12.44 -2.12
CA VAL A 150 11.15 -12.52 -1.38
C VAL A 150 9.98 -12.63 -2.36
N TYR A 151 9.90 -11.75 -3.35
CA TYR A 151 8.87 -11.80 -4.39
C TYR A 151 8.83 -13.18 -5.08
N ARG A 152 9.97 -13.64 -5.56
CA ARG A 152 10.05 -14.92 -6.30
C ARG A 152 9.62 -16.10 -5.44
N ARG A 153 10.09 -16.18 -4.18
CA ARG A 153 9.72 -17.22 -3.22
C ARG A 153 8.22 -17.23 -2.95
N VAL A 154 7.68 -16.06 -2.64
CA VAL A 154 6.28 -15.91 -2.30
C VAL A 154 5.40 -16.24 -3.51
N LEU A 155 5.69 -15.67 -4.68
CA LEU A 155 4.92 -15.93 -5.89
C LEU A 155 4.97 -17.41 -6.31
N ALA A 156 6.15 -18.04 -6.29
CA ALA A 156 6.30 -19.44 -6.68
C ALA A 156 5.42 -20.38 -5.83
N ALA A 157 5.25 -20.06 -4.55
CA ALA A 157 4.46 -20.85 -3.61
C ALA A 157 2.94 -20.70 -3.77
N GLN A 158 2.44 -19.67 -4.49
CA GLN A 158 1.02 -19.42 -4.60
C GLN A 158 0.36 -20.13 -5.78
N PRO A 159 -0.96 -20.34 -5.74
CA PRO A 159 -1.74 -20.77 -6.90
C PRO A 159 -1.61 -19.77 -8.07
N ASP A 160 -1.83 -20.24 -9.29
CA ASP A 160 -1.77 -19.41 -10.48
C ASP A 160 -2.88 -18.35 -10.46
N GLY A 161 -2.56 -17.12 -10.87
CA GLY A 161 -3.50 -16.01 -10.96
C GLY A 161 -4.17 -15.63 -9.64
N SER A 162 -3.50 -15.83 -8.50
CA SER A 162 -4.11 -15.64 -7.17
C SER A 162 -3.59 -14.42 -6.40
N VAL A 163 -2.44 -13.87 -6.79
CA VAL A 163 -1.76 -12.83 -6.01
C VAL A 163 -2.10 -11.43 -6.52
N THR A 164 -2.45 -10.54 -5.63
CA THR A 164 -2.49 -9.10 -5.87
C THR A 164 -1.22 -8.45 -5.32
N ILE A 165 -0.53 -7.67 -6.15
CA ILE A 165 0.55 -6.80 -5.68
C ILE A 165 -0.05 -5.41 -5.46
N CYS A 166 0.17 -4.83 -4.28
CA CYS A 166 -0.17 -3.45 -3.96
C CYS A 166 1.13 -2.68 -3.73
N SER A 167 1.56 -1.89 -4.71
CA SER A 167 2.76 -1.06 -4.60
C SER A 167 2.37 0.39 -4.35
N VAL A 168 2.93 0.98 -3.30
CA VAL A 168 2.70 2.36 -2.89
C VAL A 168 4.00 3.16 -2.78
N GLY A 169 5.07 2.63 -3.35
CA GLY A 169 6.39 3.26 -3.41
C GLY A 169 7.00 3.17 -4.81
N PHE A 170 8.33 3.30 -4.88
CA PHE A 170 9.08 3.29 -6.13
C PHE A 170 8.89 2.00 -6.92
N LEU A 171 8.84 2.11 -8.25
CA LEU A 171 8.60 0.97 -9.13
C LEU A 171 9.87 0.11 -9.39
N THR A 172 10.95 0.38 -8.66
CA THR A 172 12.23 -0.33 -8.75
C THR A 172 12.08 -1.85 -8.59
N ASN A 173 11.31 -2.30 -7.58
CA ASN A 173 11.10 -3.74 -7.36
C ASN A 173 10.31 -4.38 -8.51
N MET A 174 9.37 -3.65 -9.11
CA MET A 174 8.57 -4.16 -10.24
C MET A 174 9.48 -4.41 -11.46
N ARG A 175 10.35 -3.46 -11.83
CA ARG A 175 11.35 -3.65 -12.87
C ARG A 175 12.26 -4.83 -12.55
N ARG A 176 12.88 -4.80 -11.37
CA ARG A 176 13.85 -5.83 -10.96
C ARG A 176 13.23 -7.23 -10.99
N LEU A 177 11.96 -7.36 -10.56
CA LEU A 177 11.23 -8.62 -10.61
C LEU A 177 11.08 -9.10 -12.07
N LEU A 178 10.66 -8.24 -12.98
CA LEU A 178 10.50 -8.58 -14.40
C LEU A 178 11.81 -9.04 -15.06
N GLU A 179 12.94 -8.46 -14.65
CA GLU A 179 14.27 -8.74 -15.22
C GLU A 179 14.94 -10.00 -14.62
N THR A 180 14.38 -10.60 -13.55
CA THR A 180 14.96 -11.82 -12.95
C THR A 180 14.94 -12.98 -13.93
N LYS A 181 15.96 -13.84 -13.83
CA LYS A 181 16.05 -15.09 -14.59
C LYS A 181 15.49 -16.25 -13.79
N GLY A 182 15.24 -17.37 -14.45
CA GLY A 182 14.93 -18.64 -13.78
C GLY A 182 16.08 -19.06 -12.86
N ASP A 183 15.74 -19.58 -11.70
CA ASP A 183 16.66 -19.95 -10.63
C ASP A 183 16.17 -21.18 -9.85
N ALA A 184 16.82 -21.47 -8.72
CA ALA A 184 16.44 -22.59 -7.84
C ALA A 184 15.06 -22.40 -7.17
N ILE A 185 14.55 -21.15 -7.08
CA ILE A 185 13.22 -20.85 -6.53
C ILE A 185 12.14 -21.16 -7.57
N SER A 186 12.37 -20.77 -8.82
CA SER A 186 11.44 -21.01 -9.92
C SER A 186 12.20 -21.06 -11.25
N PRO A 187 11.92 -22.07 -12.11
CA PRO A 187 12.50 -22.12 -13.45
C PRO A 187 12.01 -21.01 -14.38
N LEU A 188 10.92 -20.32 -14.01
CA LEU A 188 10.38 -19.20 -14.77
C LEU A 188 11.22 -17.94 -14.54
N ASP A 189 11.47 -17.18 -15.60
CA ASP A 189 11.94 -15.81 -15.45
C ASP A 189 10.86 -14.93 -14.77
N GLY A 190 11.23 -13.71 -14.39
CA GLY A 190 10.34 -12.85 -13.61
C GLY A 190 9.06 -12.47 -14.33
N LYS A 191 9.15 -12.16 -15.64
CA LYS A 191 7.96 -11.81 -16.43
C LYS A 191 6.99 -12.98 -16.57
N ALA A 192 7.49 -14.18 -16.82
CA ALA A 192 6.69 -15.39 -16.89
C ALA A 192 6.11 -15.79 -15.51
N LEU A 193 6.87 -15.59 -14.43
CA LEU A 193 6.40 -15.84 -13.07
C LEU A 193 5.27 -14.87 -12.69
N VAL A 194 5.41 -13.58 -12.98
CA VAL A 194 4.37 -12.57 -12.77
C VAL A 194 3.14 -12.91 -13.61
N ALA A 195 3.29 -13.16 -14.91
CA ALA A 195 2.17 -13.52 -15.79
C ALA A 195 1.39 -14.74 -15.30
N LYS A 196 2.08 -15.68 -14.66
CA LYS A 196 1.47 -16.91 -14.16
C LYS A 196 0.79 -16.73 -12.80
N LYS A 197 1.37 -15.96 -11.90
CA LYS A 197 0.99 -15.92 -10.48
C LYS A 197 0.19 -14.69 -10.06
N VAL A 198 0.44 -13.55 -10.71
CA VAL A 198 -0.17 -12.28 -10.35
C VAL A 198 -1.50 -12.13 -11.07
N LYS A 199 -2.55 -11.90 -10.28
CA LYS A 199 -3.90 -11.60 -10.76
C LYS A 199 -4.07 -10.13 -11.10
N LEU A 200 -3.48 -9.27 -10.27
CA LEU A 200 -3.66 -7.83 -10.33
C LEU A 200 -2.45 -7.11 -9.75
N TRP A 201 -2.05 -6.01 -10.36
CA TRP A 201 -1.19 -5.02 -9.76
C TRP A 201 -1.98 -3.75 -9.50
N VAL A 202 -2.00 -3.27 -8.25
CA VAL A 202 -2.53 -1.97 -7.86
C VAL A 202 -1.34 -1.09 -7.52
N ALA A 203 -1.23 0.05 -8.19
CA ALA A 203 -0.10 0.97 -8.07
C ALA A 203 -0.57 2.36 -7.60
N MET A 204 -0.02 2.84 -6.50
CA MET A 204 0.02 4.27 -6.23
C MET A 204 1.23 4.83 -6.99
N ALA A 205 0.98 5.38 -8.16
CA ALA A 205 1.99 5.91 -9.06
C ALA A 205 1.33 6.80 -10.13
N CYS A 206 2.14 7.64 -10.75
CA CYS A 206 1.75 8.53 -11.84
C CYS A 206 0.81 9.67 -11.44
N GLN A 207 0.82 10.72 -12.25
CA GLN A 207 -0.03 11.91 -12.10
C GLN A 207 -0.94 12.08 -13.31
N TYR A 208 -2.24 12.27 -13.06
CA TYR A 208 -3.23 12.53 -14.10
C TYR A 208 -3.42 14.05 -14.33
N PRO A 209 -3.61 14.53 -15.57
CA PRO A 209 -3.48 13.78 -16.83
C PRO A 209 -2.02 13.62 -17.26
N SER A 210 -1.12 14.39 -16.67
CA SER A 210 0.33 14.35 -16.86
C SER A 210 1.03 15.05 -15.70
N GLY A 211 2.28 14.70 -15.47
CA GLY A 211 3.08 15.36 -14.43
C GLY A 211 4.28 14.53 -14.01
N LYS A 212 4.81 14.86 -12.83
CA LYS A 212 5.94 14.17 -12.20
C LYS A 212 5.49 13.73 -10.81
N GLU A 213 4.95 12.53 -10.73
CA GLU A 213 4.59 11.92 -9.48
C GLU A 213 5.82 11.28 -8.84
N TYR A 214 5.88 11.32 -7.51
CA TYR A 214 7.05 10.99 -6.72
C TYR A 214 7.56 9.56 -6.94
N ASN A 215 6.70 8.56 -6.83
CA ASN A 215 7.04 7.15 -6.97
C ASN A 215 7.53 6.80 -8.38
N SER A 216 6.93 7.44 -9.39
CA SER A 216 7.30 7.24 -10.79
C SER A 216 8.57 8.01 -11.16
N MET A 217 8.73 9.24 -10.62
CA MET A 217 9.77 10.17 -11.06
C MET A 217 11.16 9.81 -10.54
N PHE A 218 11.27 9.36 -9.28
CA PHE A 218 12.58 9.16 -8.66
C PHE A 218 13.35 7.95 -9.18
N ASP A 219 12.65 6.99 -9.79
CA ASP A 219 13.26 5.91 -10.58
C ASP A 219 12.52 5.78 -11.91
N ALA A 220 12.65 6.83 -12.74
CA ALA A 220 11.92 6.96 -14.00
C ALA A 220 12.21 5.82 -14.98
N GLU A 221 13.45 5.32 -15.03
CA GLU A 221 13.80 4.18 -15.87
C GLU A 221 13.09 2.90 -15.42
N SER A 222 13.08 2.62 -14.12
CA SER A 222 12.34 1.46 -13.60
C SER A 222 10.84 1.61 -13.82
N SER A 223 10.31 2.81 -13.68
CA SER A 223 8.90 3.10 -13.95
C SER A 223 8.53 2.86 -15.42
N SER A 224 9.34 3.34 -16.35
CA SER A 224 9.12 3.08 -17.79
C SER A 224 9.11 1.59 -18.09
N ILE A 225 10.15 0.88 -17.67
CA ILE A 225 10.28 -0.56 -17.92
C ILE A 225 9.11 -1.35 -17.30
N ALA A 226 8.73 -1.03 -16.06
CA ALA A 226 7.64 -1.71 -15.38
C ALA A 226 6.30 -1.47 -16.09
N LEU A 227 5.96 -0.22 -16.40
CA LEU A 227 4.69 0.13 -17.05
C LEU A 227 4.54 -0.48 -18.45
N GLU A 228 5.63 -0.49 -19.23
CA GLU A 228 5.62 -1.01 -20.59
C GLU A 228 5.60 -2.54 -20.67
N ASN A 229 6.12 -3.22 -19.66
CA ASN A 229 6.35 -4.66 -19.73
C ASN A 229 5.51 -5.50 -18.77
N TRP A 230 4.70 -4.89 -17.92
CA TRP A 230 3.89 -5.63 -16.96
C TRP A 230 2.84 -6.51 -17.66
N PRO A 231 2.81 -7.84 -17.38
CA PRO A 231 2.02 -8.75 -18.19
C PRO A 231 0.57 -8.99 -17.71
N THR A 232 0.18 -8.39 -16.58
CA THR A 232 -1.15 -8.61 -15.98
C THR A 232 -1.89 -7.28 -15.79
N PRO A 233 -3.22 -7.29 -15.51
CA PRO A 233 -3.98 -6.06 -15.31
C PRO A 233 -3.36 -5.14 -14.25
N VAL A 234 -3.41 -3.82 -14.50
CA VAL A 234 -2.93 -2.78 -13.59
C VAL A 234 -4.05 -1.80 -13.30
N VAL A 235 -4.22 -1.47 -12.01
CA VAL A 235 -5.12 -0.40 -11.55
C VAL A 235 -4.29 0.65 -10.82
N PHE A 236 -4.42 1.90 -11.24
CA PHE A 236 -3.75 3.03 -10.62
C PHE A 236 -4.67 3.75 -9.62
N SER A 237 -4.19 3.88 -8.38
CA SER A 237 -4.62 4.92 -7.47
C SER A 237 -3.64 6.08 -7.65
N ASP A 238 -3.91 6.94 -8.63
CA ASP A 238 -2.97 7.97 -9.02
C ASP A 238 -2.89 9.13 -8.03
N PHE A 239 -1.82 9.95 -8.16
CA PHE A 239 -1.59 11.12 -7.32
C PHE A 239 -2.83 12.02 -7.20
N GLN A 240 -3.56 12.19 -8.30
CA GLN A 240 -4.67 13.14 -8.36
C GLN A 240 -5.85 12.72 -7.48
N TYR A 241 -6.06 11.39 -7.33
CA TYR A 241 -7.14 10.90 -6.47
C TYR A 241 -6.79 11.06 -4.98
N GLY A 242 -5.65 10.53 -4.56
CA GLY A 242 -5.25 10.51 -3.15
C GLY A 242 -5.00 11.89 -2.54
N ARG A 243 -4.54 12.85 -3.36
CA ARG A 243 -4.19 14.20 -2.93
C ARG A 243 -5.28 14.91 -2.12
N ASP A 244 -6.53 14.72 -2.48
CA ASP A 244 -7.66 15.40 -1.86
C ASP A 244 -8.50 14.47 -0.96
N CYS A 245 -8.07 13.23 -0.76
CA CYS A 245 -8.64 12.26 0.16
C CYS A 245 -7.84 12.31 1.47
N PHE A 246 -8.43 12.78 2.57
CA PHE A 246 -7.71 13.01 3.83
C PHE A 246 -8.16 12.05 4.92
N ALA A 247 -7.18 11.41 5.60
CA ALA A 247 -7.39 10.50 6.71
C ALA A 247 -6.30 10.62 7.79
N GLY A 248 -6.44 9.89 8.89
CA GLY A 248 -5.44 9.75 9.94
C GLY A 248 -5.54 10.76 11.09
N ARG A 249 -6.32 11.84 10.97
CA ARG A 249 -6.53 12.76 12.08
C ARG A 249 -7.26 12.08 13.24
N ALA A 250 -8.21 11.22 12.94
CA ALA A 250 -8.94 10.49 13.95
C ALA A 250 -8.00 9.65 14.82
N VAL A 251 -7.04 8.95 14.23
CA VAL A 251 -6.06 8.16 15.00
C VAL A 251 -5.06 9.04 15.72
N ALA A 252 -4.62 10.14 15.13
CA ALA A 252 -3.74 11.11 15.80
C ALA A 252 -4.35 11.67 17.09
N GLU A 253 -5.65 11.98 17.06
CA GLU A 253 -6.42 12.55 18.17
C GLU A 253 -6.98 11.48 19.14
N ALA A 254 -6.88 10.17 18.84
CA ALA A 254 -7.41 9.07 19.65
C ALA A 254 -6.56 8.81 20.92
N ALA A 255 -6.74 9.64 21.94
CA ALA A 255 -5.99 9.53 23.19
C ALA A 255 -6.23 8.19 23.93
N ASP A 256 -7.41 7.58 23.77
CA ASP A 256 -7.81 6.31 24.36
C ASP A 256 -7.09 5.09 23.73
N MET A 257 -6.46 5.25 22.57
CA MET A 257 -5.61 4.20 22.00
C MET A 257 -4.29 4.02 22.79
N GLY A 258 -3.91 4.99 23.60
CA GLY A 258 -2.59 5.02 24.24
C GLY A 258 -1.46 5.19 23.21
N ARG A 259 -0.25 4.76 23.57
CA ARG A 259 0.88 4.73 22.64
C ARG A 259 0.80 3.49 21.75
N THR A 260 0.82 3.70 20.45
CA THR A 260 0.97 2.64 19.43
C THR A 260 1.83 3.17 18.29
N PRO A 261 2.57 2.31 17.57
CA PRO A 261 3.43 2.78 16.50
C PRO A 261 2.66 3.56 15.41
N VAL A 262 1.45 3.14 15.08
CA VAL A 262 0.59 3.83 14.12
C VAL A 262 0.19 5.21 14.66
N ARG A 263 -0.37 5.27 15.86
CA ARG A 263 -0.80 6.54 16.46
C ARG A 263 0.37 7.50 16.67
N ASP A 264 1.51 7.01 17.16
CA ASP A 264 2.68 7.86 17.43
C ASP A 264 3.19 8.53 16.16
N VAL A 265 3.19 7.81 15.01
CA VAL A 265 3.53 8.38 13.71
C VAL A 265 2.53 9.45 13.30
N PHE A 266 1.23 9.16 13.33
CA PHE A 266 0.21 10.13 12.92
C PHE A 266 0.15 11.34 13.86
N ALA A 267 0.18 11.14 15.16
CA ALA A 267 0.15 12.22 16.15
C ALA A 267 1.41 13.10 16.11
N GLY A 268 2.56 12.53 15.74
CA GLY A 268 3.82 13.27 15.62
C GLY A 268 3.97 14.07 14.33
N ASN A 269 3.11 13.81 13.32
CA ASN A 269 3.27 14.38 11.98
C ASN A 269 2.06 15.18 11.49
N ILE A 270 0.83 14.91 11.96
CA ILE A 270 -0.34 15.68 11.54
C ILE A 270 -0.33 17.06 12.20
N PRO A 271 -0.34 18.16 11.42
CA PRO A 271 -0.40 19.50 11.95
C PRO A 271 -1.73 19.76 12.67
N SER A 272 -1.73 20.70 13.60
CA SER A 272 -2.93 21.14 14.30
C SER A 272 -4.00 21.66 13.32
N ARG A 273 -5.26 21.64 13.75
CA ARG A 273 -6.36 22.21 12.96
C ARG A 273 -6.19 23.70 12.68
N GLU A 274 -5.51 24.42 13.56
CA GLU A 274 -5.21 25.83 13.39
C GLU A 274 -4.16 26.05 12.30
N GLU A 275 -3.08 25.27 12.30
CA GLU A 275 -2.07 25.30 11.23
C GLU A 275 -2.66 24.97 9.86
N VAL A 276 -3.54 23.96 9.79
CA VAL A 276 -4.24 23.62 8.53
C VAL A 276 -5.15 24.76 8.07
N ARG A 277 -5.87 25.43 8.98
CA ARG A 277 -6.77 26.55 8.64
C ARG A 277 -6.02 27.81 8.24
N SER A 278 -4.90 28.11 8.90
CA SER A 278 -4.11 29.30 8.60
C SER A 278 -3.46 29.23 7.22
N ASN A 279 -3.31 28.03 6.69
CA ASN A 279 -2.83 27.75 5.33
C ASN A 279 -1.55 28.52 4.96
N SER A 280 -0.68 28.72 5.96
CA SER A 280 0.47 29.60 5.88
C SER A 280 1.64 29.03 5.07
N ALA A 281 1.66 27.71 4.79
CA ALA A 281 2.69 27.06 3.99
C ALA A 281 2.07 26.31 2.82
N LYS A 282 2.59 26.51 1.60
CA LYS A 282 2.15 25.78 0.39
C LYS A 282 2.17 24.26 0.57
N PHE A 283 3.15 23.76 1.32
CA PHE A 283 3.25 22.36 1.64
C PHE A 283 2.01 21.82 2.36
N LEU A 284 1.47 22.56 3.35
CA LEU A 284 0.28 22.12 4.08
C LEU A 284 -0.94 21.98 3.16
N GLN A 285 -1.05 22.80 2.11
CA GLN A 285 -2.20 22.79 1.19
C GLN A 285 -2.32 21.51 0.36
N HIS A 286 -1.20 20.86 0.07
CA HIS A 286 -1.15 19.70 -0.81
C HIS A 286 -1.12 18.36 -0.06
N HIS A 287 -0.69 18.38 1.19
CA HIS A 287 -0.45 17.16 1.94
C HIS A 287 -1.38 16.96 3.13
N PHE A 288 -2.02 18.04 3.60
CA PHE A 288 -2.87 17.99 4.79
C PHE A 288 -4.19 18.73 4.60
N GLY A 289 -5.25 18.10 5.10
CA GLY A 289 -6.58 18.68 5.21
C GLY A 289 -7.15 18.57 6.61
N MET A 290 -8.40 18.94 6.78
CA MET A 290 -9.08 18.81 8.07
C MET A 290 -9.21 17.36 8.53
N GLY A 291 -9.23 16.40 7.62
CA GLY A 291 -9.25 14.96 7.90
C GLY A 291 -7.87 14.38 8.25
N GLY A 292 -6.78 15.10 8.02
CA GLY A 292 -5.43 14.63 8.32
C GLY A 292 -4.48 14.70 7.12
N ARG A 293 -3.76 13.65 6.86
CA ARG A 293 -2.84 13.44 5.74
C ARG A 293 -3.62 13.09 4.46
N ALA A 294 -3.13 13.49 3.31
CA ALA A 294 -3.58 12.94 2.03
C ALA A 294 -3.29 11.43 2.00
N ALA A 295 -4.30 10.67 1.62
CA ALA A 295 -4.31 9.20 1.76
C ALA A 295 -4.09 8.52 0.40
N TRP A 296 -2.90 8.73 -0.17
CA TRP A 296 -2.57 8.16 -1.47
C TRP A 296 -2.49 6.64 -1.41
N ASP A 297 -1.83 6.13 -0.39
CA ASP A 297 -1.48 4.71 -0.27
C ASP A 297 -2.64 3.88 0.26
N GLU A 298 -3.40 4.42 1.21
CA GLU A 298 -4.57 3.75 1.75
C GLU A 298 -5.65 3.52 0.69
N THR A 299 -5.79 4.45 -0.28
CA THR A 299 -6.73 4.27 -1.41
C THR A 299 -6.30 3.10 -2.30
N ALA A 300 -5.00 2.89 -2.53
CA ALA A 300 -4.50 1.73 -3.24
C ALA A 300 -4.78 0.41 -2.49
N VAL A 301 -4.63 0.40 -1.16
CA VAL A 301 -4.97 -0.77 -0.33
C VAL A 301 -6.45 -1.11 -0.40
N LEU A 302 -7.35 -0.12 -0.38
CA LEU A 302 -8.79 -0.36 -0.54
C LEU A 302 -9.07 -1.04 -1.90
N VAL A 303 -8.46 -0.56 -2.97
CA VAL A 303 -8.59 -1.17 -4.30
C VAL A 303 -8.03 -2.60 -4.33
N ALA A 304 -6.86 -2.80 -3.73
CA ALA A 304 -6.18 -4.09 -3.75
C ALA A 304 -6.98 -5.20 -3.05
N VAL A 305 -7.70 -4.88 -1.97
CA VAL A 305 -8.41 -5.86 -1.17
C VAL A 305 -9.90 -5.91 -1.52
N ARG A 306 -10.56 -4.75 -1.64
CA ARG A 306 -12.01 -4.66 -1.83
C ARG A 306 -12.43 -4.39 -3.26
N GLY A 307 -11.45 -4.13 -4.15
CA GLY A 307 -11.71 -3.78 -5.54
C GLY A 307 -12.08 -2.31 -5.72
N ILE A 308 -12.35 -1.96 -6.97
CA ILE A 308 -12.76 -0.60 -7.35
C ILE A 308 -14.14 -0.30 -6.78
N GLU A 309 -15.09 -1.19 -7.00
CA GLU A 309 -16.39 -1.16 -6.34
C GLU A 309 -16.25 -1.59 -4.85
N PRO A 310 -16.87 -0.94 -3.89
CA PRO A 310 -17.95 0.05 -3.97
C PRO A 310 -17.50 1.51 -3.92
N TYR A 311 -16.21 1.83 -3.84
CA TYR A 311 -15.70 3.14 -3.48
C TYR A 311 -15.46 4.06 -4.68
N PHE A 312 -15.07 3.47 -5.80
CA PHE A 312 -14.53 4.18 -6.97
C PHE A 312 -15.26 3.81 -8.24
N ASN A 313 -15.23 4.70 -9.22
CA ASN A 313 -15.35 4.38 -10.63
C ASN A 313 -13.95 4.16 -11.21
N ALA A 314 -13.85 3.78 -12.49
CA ALA A 314 -12.58 3.68 -13.17
C ALA A 314 -12.67 4.17 -14.62
N GLU A 315 -11.55 4.67 -15.12
CA GLU A 315 -11.31 4.99 -16.51
C GLU A 315 -10.23 4.07 -17.07
N ARG A 316 -10.39 3.67 -18.34
CA ARG A 316 -9.42 2.82 -19.03
C ARG A 316 -8.54 3.65 -19.95
N GLY A 317 -7.25 3.31 -20.01
CA GLY A 317 -6.27 4.00 -20.83
C GLY A 317 -4.87 3.45 -20.62
N THR A 318 -3.88 4.31 -20.82
CA THR A 318 -2.45 3.94 -20.67
C THR A 318 -1.70 5.06 -19.96
N TYR A 319 -1.07 4.76 -18.85
CA TYR A 319 0.03 5.56 -18.30
C TYR A 319 1.33 5.16 -18.97
N ARG A 320 2.13 6.16 -19.34
CA ARG A 320 3.50 5.97 -19.84
C ARG A 320 4.41 7.07 -19.32
N MET A 321 5.67 6.74 -19.14
CA MET A 321 6.71 7.74 -18.89
C MET A 321 7.01 8.47 -20.19
N VAL A 322 7.27 9.77 -20.10
CA VAL A 322 7.61 10.63 -21.25
C VAL A 322 8.89 11.41 -20.96
N GLY A 323 9.86 11.28 -21.84
CA GLY A 323 11.18 11.86 -21.63
C GLY A 323 11.98 11.18 -20.50
N ASP A 324 13.16 11.75 -20.19
CA ASP A 324 14.12 11.18 -19.24
C ASP A 324 14.03 11.85 -17.86
N ASP A 325 13.08 12.75 -17.66
CA ASP A 325 12.98 13.61 -16.48
C ASP A 325 11.95 13.15 -15.46
N GLY A 326 11.39 11.94 -15.65
CA GLY A 326 10.40 11.34 -14.76
C GLY A 326 8.98 11.85 -14.96
N ALA A 327 8.69 12.56 -16.03
CA ALA A 327 7.33 12.94 -16.38
C ALA A 327 6.54 11.74 -16.89
N ASN A 328 5.25 11.73 -16.61
CA ASN A 328 4.31 10.75 -17.16
C ASN A 328 3.12 11.43 -17.82
N GLU A 329 2.42 10.71 -18.67
CA GLU A 329 1.15 11.11 -19.24
C GLU A 329 0.13 9.97 -19.27
N TRP A 330 -1.14 10.33 -19.23
CA TRP A 330 -2.27 9.42 -19.44
C TRP A 330 -2.86 9.59 -20.84
N ALA A 331 -2.94 8.50 -21.56
CA ALA A 331 -3.65 8.42 -22.84
C ALA A 331 -4.95 7.63 -22.63
N PRO A 332 -6.13 8.26 -22.73
CA PRO A 332 -7.41 7.55 -22.64
C PRO A 332 -7.57 6.56 -23.81
N ASP A 333 -7.95 5.33 -23.51
CA ASP A 333 -8.32 4.30 -24.50
C ASP A 333 -9.33 3.35 -23.84
N ALA A 334 -10.61 3.64 -24.05
CA ALA A 334 -11.70 2.91 -23.40
C ALA A 334 -11.79 1.43 -23.82
N GLU A 335 -11.28 1.08 -25.01
CA GLU A 335 -11.41 -0.27 -25.57
C GLU A 335 -10.19 -1.13 -25.26
N ASN A 336 -8.97 -0.60 -25.48
CA ASN A 336 -7.75 -1.42 -25.53
C ASN A 336 -6.71 -1.02 -24.50
N GLY A 337 -6.90 0.07 -23.76
CA GLY A 337 -5.93 0.52 -22.75
C GLY A 337 -5.64 -0.58 -21.73
N PRO A 338 -4.36 -0.91 -21.45
CA PRO A 338 -3.98 -1.97 -20.53
C PRO A 338 -4.20 -1.58 -19.06
N HIS A 339 -4.37 -0.30 -18.77
CA HIS A 339 -4.46 0.24 -17.44
C HIS A 339 -5.86 0.74 -17.10
N LEU A 340 -6.21 0.65 -15.83
CA LEU A 340 -7.34 1.37 -15.24
C LEU A 340 -6.80 2.41 -14.27
N ARG A 341 -7.44 3.57 -14.17
CA ARG A 341 -7.24 4.53 -13.08
C ARG A 341 -8.54 4.72 -12.32
N ILE A 342 -8.47 4.85 -10.99
CA ILE A 342 -9.66 5.12 -10.20
C ILE A 342 -10.13 6.56 -10.37
N THR A 343 -11.44 6.74 -10.31
CA THR A 343 -12.08 8.06 -10.32
C THR A 343 -13.15 8.13 -9.23
N GLU A 344 -13.66 9.32 -8.95
CA GLU A 344 -14.59 9.53 -7.86
C GLU A 344 -15.94 8.84 -8.11
N LYS A 345 -16.39 8.04 -7.11
CA LYS A 345 -17.74 7.49 -6.98
C LYS A 345 -18.33 7.92 -5.64
N LEU A 346 -17.73 7.50 -4.51
CA LEU A 346 -18.00 8.10 -3.22
C LEU A 346 -17.18 9.39 -3.11
N SER A 347 -17.67 10.34 -2.35
CA SER A 347 -16.88 11.54 -2.06
C SER A 347 -15.59 11.17 -1.33
N LYS A 348 -14.52 11.92 -1.59
CA LYS A 348 -13.22 11.72 -0.94
C LYS A 348 -13.33 11.76 0.59
N ALA A 349 -14.25 12.54 1.14
CA ALA A 349 -14.52 12.57 2.57
C ALA A 349 -15.17 11.27 3.08
N GLU A 350 -15.98 10.59 2.29
CA GLU A 350 -16.55 9.28 2.64
C GLU A 350 -15.47 8.20 2.59
N VAL A 351 -14.62 8.21 1.58
CA VAL A 351 -13.48 7.30 1.48
C VAL A 351 -12.51 7.54 2.65
N GLY A 352 -12.18 8.79 2.97
CA GLY A 352 -11.34 9.13 4.12
C GLY A 352 -11.88 8.60 5.44
N ARG A 353 -13.21 8.62 5.66
CA ARG A 353 -13.83 8.01 6.85
C ARG A 353 -13.67 6.49 6.89
N VAL A 354 -13.83 5.81 5.76
CA VAL A 354 -13.58 4.36 5.67
C VAL A 354 -12.14 4.03 6.04
N ILE A 355 -11.18 4.83 5.57
CA ILE A 355 -9.76 4.70 5.91
C ILE A 355 -9.55 4.93 7.41
N ASP A 356 -10.08 6.02 7.98
CA ASP A 356 -9.99 6.28 9.43
C ASP A 356 -10.54 5.13 10.27
N GLU A 357 -11.69 4.57 9.89
CA GLU A 357 -12.28 3.41 10.57
C GLU A 357 -11.36 2.19 10.55
N LEU A 358 -10.61 1.98 9.47
CA LEU A 358 -9.65 0.88 9.37
C LEU A 358 -8.41 1.13 10.22
N ILE A 359 -7.81 2.33 10.14
CA ILE A 359 -6.60 2.70 10.90
C ILE A 359 -6.87 2.67 12.41
N LEU A 360 -8.07 3.04 12.85
CA LEU A 360 -8.48 3.02 14.26
C LEU A 360 -8.68 1.61 14.83
N ARG A 361 -8.74 0.57 13.99
CA ARG A 361 -8.93 -0.80 14.48
C ARG A 361 -7.70 -1.27 15.24
N LYS A 362 -7.93 -1.65 16.50
CA LYS A 362 -6.89 -2.31 17.30
C LYS A 362 -6.64 -3.72 16.78
N PRO A 363 -5.39 -4.22 16.88
CA PRO A 363 -5.08 -5.60 16.54
C PRO A 363 -6.01 -6.58 17.25
N LYS A 364 -6.44 -7.64 16.56
CA LYS A 364 -7.10 -8.76 17.26
C LYS A 364 -6.12 -9.37 18.25
N SER A 365 -6.56 -9.57 19.51
CA SER A 365 -5.78 -10.31 20.48
C SER A 365 -5.55 -11.72 19.95
N ARG A 366 -4.32 -12.02 19.52
CA ARG A 366 -3.90 -13.38 19.18
C ARG A 366 -3.46 -14.03 20.49
N SER A 367 -4.06 -15.15 20.85
CA SER A 367 -3.54 -15.98 21.91
C SER A 367 -2.13 -16.42 21.47
N VAL A 368 -1.10 -15.88 22.11
CA VAL A 368 0.24 -16.40 21.97
C VAL A 368 0.18 -17.83 22.52
N SER A 369 0.22 -18.82 21.62
CA SER A 369 0.42 -20.21 22.03
C SER A 369 1.77 -20.25 22.78
N THR A 370 1.71 -20.46 24.07
CA THR A 370 2.89 -20.61 24.93
C THR A 370 3.47 -22.03 24.83
N ASP A 371 3.37 -22.66 23.70
CA ASP A 371 4.07 -23.92 23.43
C ASP A 371 5.54 -23.63 23.08
N LYS A 372 6.29 -23.22 24.09
CA LYS A 372 7.74 -23.41 24.10
C LYS A 372 8.00 -24.89 24.40
N LYS A 373 8.42 -25.61 23.39
CA LYS A 373 9.23 -26.82 23.56
C LYS A 373 10.70 -26.54 23.26
#